data_3e8bc8c5998db44058a11586c629fcb4
#
_entry.id   3e8bc8c5998db44058a11586c629fcb4
#
_cell.length_a   1.000
_cell.length_b   1.000
_cell.length_c   1.000
_cell.angle_alpha   90.00
_cell.angle_beta   90.00
_cell.angle_gamma   90.00
#
_symmetry.space_group_name_H-M   'P 1'
#
loop_
_entity.id
_entity.type
_entity.pdbx_description
1 polymer ?
#
loop_
_entity_poly.entity_id
_entity_poly.type
_entity_poly.pdbx_seq_one_letter_code
_entity_poly.pdbx_strand_id
1 'polypeptide(L)'
;MKVHEYQAKELLARYGVPVPKGRVTDSADEAAAIAKEIGGPVVVKAQIHAGGRGKGGGIKLAANPEEARKAAGEILGMQLVTHQTGPEGKLVKKVLVEEQIAIDRELYVSVVIDNSIGLPIVMASSEGGVEIEEVAARAPNASKRSPVDPPIGFPPCQGRGRALEIGLGGDLMRPAANLIAGLYKVFDECDCSLAEINPLTVTRDGRVLAADAKLNFDDNALYRHKDLAELRDLDEEDPLEVQAQESGVGNYVKLDGNIGCLVNGAGLAMATMDAIMLAG
;
A
#
# COMPACT_ATOMS: atom_id res chain seq x y z
N MET A 1 11.84 -1.23 -1.09
CA MET A 1 11.54 -0.05 -0.21
C MET A 1 10.03 0.13 -0.13
N LYS A 2 9.49 0.26 1.08
CA LYS A 2 8.07 0.60 1.31
C LYS A 2 7.91 2.11 1.44
N VAL A 3 6.70 2.63 1.15
CA VAL A 3 6.35 4.04 1.37
C VAL A 3 5.03 4.15 2.13
N HIS A 4 4.80 5.31 2.74
CA HIS A 4 3.54 5.60 3.42
C HIS A 4 2.37 5.72 2.44
N GLU A 5 1.14 5.52 2.93
CA GLU A 5 -0.08 5.66 2.14
C GLU A 5 -0.19 7.03 1.45
N TYR A 6 0.13 8.12 2.16
CA TYR A 6 0.06 9.46 1.55
C TYR A 6 1.04 9.62 0.38
N GLN A 7 2.26 9.08 0.50
CA GLN A 7 3.26 9.10 -0.58
C GLN A 7 2.80 8.25 -1.77
N ALA A 8 2.25 7.07 -1.49
CA ALA A 8 1.68 6.21 -2.53
C ALA A 8 0.54 6.91 -3.28
N LYS A 9 -0.38 7.58 -2.56
CA LYS A 9 -1.48 8.33 -3.16
C LYS A 9 -1.01 9.54 -3.97
N GLU A 10 -0.02 10.29 -3.49
CA GLU A 10 0.58 11.40 -4.24
C GLU A 10 1.20 10.91 -5.56
N LEU A 11 1.90 9.78 -5.51
CA LEU A 11 2.48 9.19 -6.71
C LEU A 11 1.39 8.72 -7.67
N LEU A 12 0.38 7.97 -7.19
CA LEU A 12 -0.75 7.52 -7.98
C LEU A 12 -1.48 8.69 -8.66
N ALA A 13 -1.68 9.80 -7.95
CA ALA A 13 -2.32 11.00 -8.50
C ALA A 13 -1.52 11.61 -9.67
N ARG A 14 -0.18 11.61 -9.62
CA ARG A 14 0.69 12.05 -10.74
C ARG A 14 0.46 11.21 -12.00
N TYR A 15 0.07 9.96 -11.86
CA TYR A 15 -0.25 9.03 -12.95
C TYR A 15 -1.74 8.99 -13.32
N GLY A 16 -2.51 9.96 -12.80
CA GLY A 16 -3.92 10.12 -13.13
C GLY A 16 -4.87 9.15 -12.44
N VAL A 17 -4.42 8.44 -11.39
CA VAL A 17 -5.27 7.63 -10.53
C VAL A 17 -6.01 8.55 -9.55
N PRO A 18 -7.35 8.56 -9.55
CA PRO A 18 -8.11 9.38 -8.63
C PRO A 18 -7.93 8.92 -7.18
N VAL A 19 -7.65 9.85 -6.29
CA VAL A 19 -7.49 9.65 -4.83
C VAL A 19 -8.39 10.63 -4.07
N PRO A 20 -8.80 10.33 -2.83
CA PRO A 20 -9.49 11.32 -1.99
C PRO A 20 -8.63 12.57 -1.75
N LYS A 21 -9.28 13.74 -1.65
CA LYS A 21 -8.57 14.99 -1.32
C LYS A 21 -8.08 14.92 0.12
N GLY A 22 -6.80 15.21 0.33
CA GLY A 22 -6.22 15.16 1.66
C GLY A 22 -4.79 15.65 1.72
N ARG A 23 -4.27 15.75 2.94
CA ARG A 23 -2.88 16.14 3.20
C ARG A 23 -2.36 15.49 4.48
N VAL A 24 -1.07 15.15 4.51
CA VAL A 24 -0.38 14.63 5.67
C VAL A 24 0.05 15.77 6.61
N THR A 25 0.05 15.48 7.92
CA THR A 25 0.57 16.39 8.95
C THR A 25 1.07 15.63 10.18
N ASP A 26 1.94 16.23 10.95
CA ASP A 26 2.38 15.80 12.29
C ASP A 26 1.78 16.65 13.41
N SER A 27 0.85 17.55 13.08
CA SER A 27 0.23 18.50 14.02
C SER A 27 -1.28 18.35 14.08
N ALA A 28 -1.83 18.26 15.29
CA ALA A 28 -3.28 18.24 15.51
C ALA A 28 -3.96 19.55 15.09
N ASP A 29 -3.28 20.69 15.26
CA ASP A 29 -3.82 21.99 14.85
C ASP A 29 -3.87 22.12 13.32
N GLU A 30 -2.84 21.63 12.64
CA GLU A 30 -2.84 21.58 11.17
C GLU A 30 -3.89 20.60 10.64
N ALA A 31 -4.15 19.47 11.33
CA ALA A 31 -5.22 18.54 10.97
C ALA A 31 -6.60 19.23 10.95
N ALA A 32 -6.87 20.12 11.92
CA ALA A 32 -8.08 20.95 11.92
C ALA A 32 -8.11 21.95 10.75
N ALA A 33 -6.97 22.55 10.41
CA ALA A 33 -6.88 23.46 9.26
C ALA A 33 -7.17 22.73 7.94
N ILE A 34 -6.60 21.53 7.75
CA ILE A 34 -6.83 20.68 6.57
C ILE A 34 -8.33 20.30 6.50
N ALA A 35 -8.93 19.88 7.60
CA ALA A 35 -10.36 19.55 7.65
C ALA A 35 -11.24 20.74 7.27
N LYS A 36 -10.87 21.95 7.71
CA LYS A 36 -11.56 23.19 7.34
C LYS A 36 -11.43 23.51 5.85
N GLU A 37 -10.25 23.29 5.26
CA GLU A 37 -10.02 23.48 3.82
C GLU A 37 -10.83 22.49 2.97
N ILE A 38 -10.96 21.23 3.43
CA ILE A 38 -11.77 20.20 2.76
C ILE A 38 -13.26 20.57 2.78
N GLY A 39 -13.72 21.21 3.86
CA GLY A 39 -15.07 21.78 3.93
C GLY A 39 -16.18 20.77 4.18
N GLY A 40 -15.86 19.57 4.68
CA GLY A 40 -16.80 18.48 4.97
C GLY A 40 -16.23 17.51 6.01
N PRO A 41 -16.93 16.39 6.27
CA PRO A 41 -16.41 15.33 7.12
C PRO A 41 -15.10 14.75 6.56
N VAL A 42 -14.18 14.41 7.46
CA VAL A 42 -12.86 13.88 7.11
C VAL A 42 -12.56 12.56 7.81
N VAL A 43 -11.58 11.84 7.29
CA VAL A 43 -10.98 10.66 7.93
C VAL A 43 -9.55 11.03 8.31
N VAL A 44 -9.17 10.74 9.55
CA VAL A 44 -7.79 10.90 10.06
C VAL A 44 -7.18 9.52 10.17
N LYS A 45 -6.09 9.29 9.43
CA LYS A 45 -5.45 7.97 9.30
C LYS A 45 -4.00 8.00 9.76
N ALA A 46 -3.62 7.15 10.69
CA ALA A 46 -2.22 6.93 11.07
C ALA A 46 -1.37 6.56 9.84
N GLN A 47 -0.18 7.11 9.75
CA GLN A 47 0.79 6.79 8.70
C GLN A 47 1.92 5.94 9.27
N ILE A 48 1.86 4.63 9.04
CA ILE A 48 2.88 3.63 9.36
C ILE A 48 2.98 2.62 8.21
N HIS A 49 4.11 1.93 8.10
CA HIS A 49 4.33 0.89 7.07
C HIS A 49 3.65 -0.46 7.43
N ALA A 50 2.43 -0.41 7.94
CA ALA A 50 1.65 -1.60 8.29
C ALA A 50 0.18 -1.48 7.90
N GLY A 51 -0.42 -2.60 7.52
CA GLY A 51 -1.85 -2.74 7.31
C GLY A 51 -2.64 -2.93 8.61
N GLY A 52 -3.99 -3.02 8.51
CA GLY A 52 -4.85 -3.28 9.67
C GLY A 52 -5.01 -2.10 10.63
N ARG A 53 -4.61 -0.90 10.24
CA ARG A 53 -4.63 0.33 11.04
C ARG A 53 -6.00 0.65 11.64
N GLY A 54 -7.07 0.39 10.90
CA GLY A 54 -8.44 0.61 11.37
C GLY A 54 -8.80 -0.25 12.59
N LYS A 55 -8.44 -1.55 12.56
CA LYS A 55 -8.65 -2.47 13.70
C LYS A 55 -7.82 -2.08 14.93
N GLY A 56 -6.65 -1.48 14.73
CA GLY A 56 -5.78 -0.98 15.80
C GLY A 56 -6.15 0.41 16.34
N GLY A 57 -7.23 1.03 15.84
CA GLY A 57 -7.65 2.38 16.28
C GLY A 57 -6.90 3.55 15.61
N GLY A 58 -6.07 3.26 14.59
CA GLY A 58 -5.31 4.24 13.83
C GLY A 58 -6.11 4.98 12.73
N ILE A 59 -7.44 4.77 12.66
CA ILE A 59 -8.32 5.47 11.72
C ILE A 59 -9.53 6.00 12.49
N LYS A 60 -9.79 7.29 12.37
CA LYS A 60 -10.92 7.96 13.03
C LYS A 60 -11.66 8.87 12.06
N LEU A 61 -12.98 8.90 12.19
CA LEU A 61 -13.86 9.82 11.49
C LEU A 61 -13.99 11.12 12.27
N ALA A 62 -14.11 12.24 11.58
CA ALA A 62 -14.33 13.54 12.17
C ALA A 62 -15.32 14.33 11.31
N ALA A 63 -16.41 14.78 11.94
CA ALA A 63 -17.47 15.52 11.25
C ALA A 63 -17.13 17.00 11.03
N ASN A 64 -16.16 17.52 11.77
CA ASN A 64 -15.78 18.94 11.76
C ASN A 64 -14.28 19.11 12.14
N PRO A 65 -13.70 20.32 11.97
CA PRO A 65 -12.30 20.58 12.27
C PRO A 65 -11.89 20.30 13.72
N GLU A 66 -12.74 20.55 14.70
CA GLU A 66 -12.42 20.30 16.11
C GLU A 66 -12.33 18.79 16.39
N GLU A 67 -13.21 18.00 15.82
CA GLU A 67 -13.13 16.55 15.89
C GLU A 67 -11.89 16.01 15.18
N ALA A 68 -11.50 16.62 14.04
CA ALA A 68 -10.28 16.25 13.32
C ALA A 68 -9.04 16.53 14.17
N ARG A 69 -9.00 17.69 14.86
CA ARG A 69 -7.95 18.03 15.84
C ARG A 69 -7.84 16.99 16.95
N LYS A 70 -9.00 16.65 17.56
CA LYS A 70 -9.06 15.65 18.62
C LYS A 70 -8.59 14.28 18.12
N ALA A 71 -9.11 13.82 16.98
CA ALA A 71 -8.73 12.55 16.38
C ALA A 71 -7.23 12.46 16.07
N ALA A 72 -6.65 13.53 15.51
CA ALA A 72 -5.23 13.63 15.25
C ALA A 72 -4.41 13.60 16.54
N GLY A 73 -4.83 14.34 17.59
CA GLY A 73 -4.16 14.34 18.91
C GLY A 73 -4.21 12.97 19.61
N GLU A 74 -5.23 12.17 19.36
CA GLU A 74 -5.33 10.80 19.91
C GLU A 74 -4.50 9.77 19.11
N ILE A 75 -4.25 10.02 17.83
CA ILE A 75 -3.50 9.12 16.95
C ILE A 75 -2.00 9.44 16.95
N LEU A 76 -1.63 10.73 16.92
CA LEU A 76 -0.24 11.15 16.97
C LEU A 76 0.42 10.74 18.29
N GLY A 77 1.57 10.11 18.21
CA GLY A 77 2.32 9.62 19.38
C GLY A 77 1.79 8.30 19.96
N MET A 78 0.70 7.72 19.42
CA MET A 78 0.25 6.40 19.88
C MET A 78 1.18 5.30 19.38
N GLN A 79 1.30 4.23 20.18
CA GLN A 79 1.91 2.97 19.75
C GLN A 79 0.83 2.12 19.08
N LEU A 80 0.82 2.10 17.75
CA LEU A 80 -0.22 1.42 16.99
C LEU A 80 0.14 -0.04 16.79
N VAL A 81 -0.64 -0.92 17.45
CA VAL A 81 -0.50 -2.37 17.34
C VAL A 81 -1.47 -2.89 16.28
N THR A 82 -0.94 -3.62 15.31
CA THR A 82 -1.68 -4.33 14.27
C THR A 82 -1.14 -5.76 14.14
N HIS A 83 -1.79 -6.61 13.38
CA HIS A 83 -1.28 -7.95 13.09
C HIS A 83 0.08 -7.95 12.33
N GLN A 84 0.47 -6.81 11.72
CA GLN A 84 1.72 -6.68 10.97
C GLN A 84 2.84 -5.99 11.75
N THR A 85 2.52 -5.27 12.85
CA THR A 85 3.53 -4.54 13.64
C THR A 85 4.12 -5.38 14.78
N GLY A 86 3.51 -6.53 15.06
CA GLY A 86 3.84 -7.28 16.27
C GLY A 86 3.30 -6.59 17.55
N PRO A 87 3.54 -7.20 18.74
CA PRO A 87 2.99 -6.72 20.02
C PRO A 87 3.58 -5.38 20.47
N GLU A 88 4.77 -5.03 20.01
CA GLU A 88 5.43 -3.76 20.36
C GLU A 88 4.78 -2.58 19.64
N GLY A 89 4.12 -2.82 18.50
CA GLY A 89 3.50 -1.78 17.69
C GLY A 89 4.50 -0.88 16.98
N LYS A 90 3.98 0.16 16.31
CA LYS A 90 4.78 1.22 15.68
C LYS A 90 4.30 2.58 16.18
N LEU A 91 5.26 3.48 16.45
CA LEU A 91 4.96 4.85 16.87
C LEU A 91 4.40 5.66 15.70
N VAL A 92 3.21 6.21 15.85
CA VAL A 92 2.59 7.06 14.83
C VAL A 92 3.16 8.47 14.90
N LYS A 93 3.94 8.88 13.88
CA LYS A 93 4.55 10.21 13.78
C LYS A 93 3.74 11.18 12.93
N LYS A 94 2.95 10.67 11.98
CA LYS A 94 2.18 11.47 11.03
C LYS A 94 0.77 10.91 10.86
N VAL A 95 -0.17 11.79 10.52
CA VAL A 95 -1.53 11.43 10.13
C VAL A 95 -1.86 12.00 8.76
N LEU A 96 -2.61 11.23 7.97
CA LEU A 96 -3.23 11.70 6.74
C LEU A 96 -4.66 12.12 7.08
N VAL A 97 -5.00 13.37 6.77
CA VAL A 97 -6.36 13.91 6.87
C VAL A 97 -6.93 14.02 5.48
N GLU A 98 -8.00 13.30 5.18
CA GLU A 98 -8.59 13.27 3.85
C GLU A 98 -10.13 13.32 3.89
N GLU A 99 -10.77 13.68 2.76
CA GLU A 99 -12.21 13.71 2.65
C GLU A 99 -12.83 12.36 3.00
N GLN A 100 -13.89 12.36 3.80
CA GLN A 100 -14.70 11.19 4.02
C GLN A 100 -15.53 10.91 2.78
N ILE A 101 -15.28 9.77 2.14
CA ILE A 101 -16.03 9.34 0.95
C ILE A 101 -17.22 8.47 1.35
N ALA A 102 -18.37 8.69 0.70
CA ALA A 102 -19.56 7.84 0.87
C ALA A 102 -19.41 6.58 0.01
N ILE A 103 -18.88 5.52 0.59
CA ILE A 103 -18.60 4.26 -0.09
C ILE A 103 -19.91 3.54 -0.43
N ASP A 104 -20.04 3.07 -1.67
CA ASP A 104 -21.07 2.15 -2.15
C ASP A 104 -20.53 0.74 -2.28
N ARG A 105 -19.33 0.59 -2.89
CA ARG A 105 -18.66 -0.71 -3.07
C ARG A 105 -17.17 -0.60 -2.79
N GLU A 106 -16.62 -1.66 -2.20
CA GLU A 106 -15.19 -1.85 -1.98
C GLU A 106 -14.70 -3.02 -2.83
N LEU A 107 -13.69 -2.77 -3.63
CA LEU A 107 -13.08 -3.71 -4.55
C LEU A 107 -11.57 -3.74 -4.32
N TYR A 108 -10.90 -4.66 -4.99
CA TYR A 108 -9.45 -4.81 -4.89
C TYR A 108 -8.81 -4.75 -6.27
N VAL A 109 -7.65 -4.10 -6.36
CA VAL A 109 -6.76 -4.20 -7.52
C VAL A 109 -5.31 -4.13 -7.10
N SER A 110 -4.47 -4.98 -7.69
CA SER A 110 -3.02 -4.93 -7.50
C SER A 110 -2.26 -5.32 -8.75
N VAL A 111 -0.97 -4.97 -8.75
CA VAL A 111 0.01 -5.43 -9.73
C VAL A 111 1.20 -5.99 -8.97
N VAL A 112 1.62 -7.20 -9.31
CA VAL A 112 2.76 -7.92 -8.74
C VAL A 112 3.49 -8.71 -9.82
N ILE A 113 4.73 -9.11 -9.55
CA ILE A 113 5.42 -10.10 -10.38
C ILE A 113 5.00 -11.50 -9.93
N ASP A 114 4.50 -12.31 -10.85
CA ASP A 114 4.32 -13.75 -10.63
C ASP A 114 5.60 -14.48 -10.99
N ASN A 115 6.31 -14.94 -9.98
CA ASN A 115 7.61 -15.61 -10.14
C ASN A 115 7.51 -16.93 -10.89
N SER A 116 6.32 -17.55 -10.95
CA SER A 116 6.14 -18.83 -11.66
C SER A 116 6.20 -18.70 -13.17
N ILE A 117 5.80 -17.55 -13.69
CA ILE A 117 5.78 -17.23 -15.13
C ILE A 117 6.71 -16.06 -15.47
N GLY A 118 7.29 -15.38 -14.48
CA GLY A 118 8.21 -14.26 -14.69
C GLY A 118 7.58 -13.01 -15.31
N LEU A 119 6.27 -12.80 -15.13
CA LEU A 119 5.53 -11.68 -15.72
C LEU A 119 4.80 -10.85 -14.65
N PRO A 120 4.60 -9.54 -14.90
CA PRO A 120 3.66 -8.76 -14.15
C PRO A 120 2.23 -9.32 -14.30
N ILE A 121 1.52 -9.39 -13.18
CA ILE A 121 0.11 -9.77 -13.16
C ILE A 121 -0.72 -8.64 -12.58
N VAL A 122 -1.74 -8.22 -13.31
CA VAL A 122 -2.81 -7.39 -12.77
C VAL A 122 -3.86 -8.29 -12.16
N MET A 123 -4.08 -8.18 -10.86
CA MET A 123 -5.15 -8.86 -10.14
C MET A 123 -6.27 -7.88 -9.83
N ALA A 124 -7.52 -8.33 -9.98
CA ALA A 124 -8.69 -7.57 -9.59
C ALA A 124 -9.73 -8.47 -8.92
N SER A 125 -10.40 -7.98 -7.88
CA SER A 125 -11.45 -8.70 -7.17
C SER A 125 -12.64 -7.79 -6.89
N SER A 126 -13.85 -8.37 -6.94
CA SER A 126 -15.08 -7.71 -6.51
C SER A 126 -15.21 -7.60 -4.99
N GLU A 127 -14.30 -8.19 -4.24
CA GLU A 127 -14.19 -8.09 -2.78
C GLU A 127 -12.91 -7.33 -2.42
N GLY A 128 -13.06 -6.21 -1.71
CA GLY A 128 -11.99 -5.35 -1.23
C GLY A 128 -12.22 -4.92 0.22
N GLY A 129 -11.30 -4.12 0.77
CA GLY A 129 -11.35 -3.70 2.17
C GLY A 129 -11.04 -4.82 3.18
N VAL A 130 -10.62 -5.98 2.68
CA VAL A 130 -10.26 -7.17 3.45
C VAL A 130 -8.92 -7.73 2.99
N GLU A 131 -8.33 -8.65 3.77
CA GLU A 131 -7.09 -9.33 3.36
C GLU A 131 -7.36 -10.21 2.14
N ILE A 132 -6.66 -9.96 1.03
CA ILE A 132 -6.90 -10.66 -0.24
C ILE A 132 -6.57 -12.15 -0.15
N GLU A 133 -5.66 -12.53 0.72
CA GLU A 133 -5.29 -13.91 1.00
C GLU A 133 -6.46 -14.68 1.60
N GLU A 134 -7.25 -14.06 2.48
CA GLU A 134 -8.47 -14.66 3.03
C GLU A 134 -9.52 -14.85 1.93
N VAL A 135 -9.65 -13.87 1.03
CA VAL A 135 -10.55 -13.95 -0.13
C VAL A 135 -10.11 -15.08 -1.05
N ALA A 136 -8.83 -15.18 -1.36
CA ALA A 136 -8.28 -16.23 -2.21
C ALA A 136 -8.47 -17.64 -1.62
N ALA A 137 -8.37 -17.79 -0.30
CA ALA A 137 -8.55 -19.07 0.39
C ALA A 137 -10.02 -19.55 0.36
N ARG A 138 -11.00 -18.62 0.59
CA ARG A 138 -12.42 -19.01 0.61
C ARG A 138 -13.09 -19.02 -0.76
N ALA A 139 -12.61 -18.18 -1.70
CA ALA A 139 -13.20 -18.00 -3.02
C ALA A 139 -12.11 -17.80 -4.09
N PRO A 140 -11.39 -18.86 -4.51
CA PRO A 140 -10.27 -18.77 -5.46
C PRO A 140 -10.63 -18.11 -6.80
N ASN A 141 -11.91 -18.16 -7.19
CA ASN A 141 -12.41 -17.58 -8.44
C ASN A 141 -12.82 -16.10 -8.31
N ALA A 142 -12.84 -15.53 -7.11
CA ALA A 142 -13.20 -14.13 -6.90
C ALA A 142 -12.12 -13.16 -7.41
N SER A 143 -10.85 -13.58 -7.36
CA SER A 143 -9.73 -12.82 -7.89
C SER A 143 -9.45 -13.20 -9.34
N LYS A 144 -9.49 -12.20 -10.23
CA LYS A 144 -9.18 -12.36 -11.65
C LYS A 144 -7.74 -11.92 -11.90
N ARG A 145 -6.95 -12.77 -12.56
CA ARG A 145 -5.54 -12.53 -12.87
C ARG A 145 -5.35 -12.31 -14.36
N SER A 146 -4.55 -11.32 -14.72
CA SER A 146 -4.21 -11.01 -16.11
C SER A 146 -2.70 -10.79 -16.22
N PRO A 147 -1.97 -11.72 -16.84
CA PRO A 147 -0.58 -11.48 -17.14
C PRO A 147 -0.44 -10.34 -18.15
N VAL A 148 0.60 -9.55 -17.98
CA VAL A 148 0.93 -8.46 -18.89
C VAL A 148 2.28 -8.76 -19.53
N ASP A 149 2.33 -8.67 -20.85
CA ASP A 149 3.58 -8.77 -21.60
C ASP A 149 4.28 -7.39 -21.54
N PRO A 150 5.46 -7.27 -20.89
CA PRO A 150 6.12 -5.97 -20.72
C PRO A 150 6.36 -5.19 -22.01
N PRO A 151 6.80 -5.78 -23.12
CA PRO A 151 6.91 -5.10 -24.41
C PRO A 151 5.63 -4.49 -24.95
N ILE A 152 4.48 -5.06 -24.61
CA ILE A 152 3.16 -4.59 -25.06
C ILE A 152 2.57 -3.60 -24.04
N GLY A 153 2.91 -3.77 -22.76
CA GLY A 153 2.33 -3.05 -21.65
C GLY A 153 0.90 -3.49 -21.33
N PHE A 154 0.15 -2.62 -20.67
CA PHE A 154 -1.24 -2.87 -20.28
C PHE A 154 -2.22 -2.12 -21.19
N PRO A 155 -2.71 -2.75 -22.27
CA PRO A 155 -3.57 -2.08 -23.25
C PRO A 155 -4.96 -1.78 -22.70
N PRO A 156 -5.66 -0.73 -23.21
CA PRO A 156 -6.98 -0.30 -22.71
C PRO A 156 -8.07 -1.39 -22.73
N CYS A 157 -7.94 -2.39 -23.61
CA CYS A 157 -8.90 -3.51 -23.66
C CYS A 157 -8.76 -4.42 -22.43
N GLN A 158 -7.54 -4.64 -21.91
CA GLN A 158 -7.34 -5.39 -20.67
C GLN A 158 -7.94 -4.63 -19.48
N GLY A 159 -7.72 -3.31 -19.39
CA GLY A 159 -8.32 -2.49 -18.34
C GLY A 159 -9.86 -2.57 -18.32
N ARG A 160 -10.49 -2.48 -19.50
CA ARG A 160 -11.94 -2.65 -19.61
C ARG A 160 -12.41 -4.06 -19.23
N GLY A 161 -11.66 -5.09 -19.65
CA GLY A 161 -11.94 -6.46 -19.27
C GLY A 161 -11.93 -6.65 -17.76
N ARG A 162 -10.89 -6.15 -17.08
CA ARG A 162 -10.79 -6.22 -15.60
C ARG A 162 -11.91 -5.47 -14.91
N ALA A 163 -12.22 -4.24 -15.38
CA ALA A 163 -13.32 -3.47 -14.83
C ALA A 163 -14.66 -4.24 -14.91
N LEU A 164 -14.97 -4.83 -16.06
CA LEU A 164 -16.19 -5.63 -16.24
C LEU A 164 -16.24 -6.86 -15.33
N GLU A 165 -15.13 -7.59 -15.19
CA GLU A 165 -15.04 -8.81 -14.37
C GLU A 165 -15.26 -8.55 -12.87
N ILE A 166 -14.95 -7.35 -12.38
CA ILE A 166 -15.23 -6.93 -10.99
C ILE A 166 -16.56 -6.17 -10.87
N GLY A 167 -17.40 -6.21 -11.92
CA GLY A 167 -18.75 -5.63 -11.91
C GLY A 167 -18.80 -4.12 -12.14
N LEU A 168 -17.74 -3.51 -12.72
CA LEU A 168 -17.71 -2.08 -13.07
C LEU A 168 -18.02 -1.89 -14.56
N GLY A 169 -19.31 -2.02 -14.91
CA GLY A 169 -19.85 -1.77 -16.25
C GLY A 169 -20.45 -0.37 -16.41
N GLY A 170 -21.01 -0.08 -17.60
CA GLY A 170 -21.66 1.20 -17.90
C GLY A 170 -20.72 2.39 -17.70
N ASP A 171 -21.21 3.42 -17.00
CA ASP A 171 -20.49 4.67 -16.76
C ASP A 171 -19.24 4.49 -15.88
N LEU A 172 -19.18 3.43 -15.08
CA LEU A 172 -18.04 3.12 -14.20
C LEU A 172 -16.90 2.42 -14.94
N MET A 173 -17.17 1.79 -16.10
CA MET A 173 -16.17 0.99 -16.82
C MET A 173 -14.94 1.81 -17.23
N ARG A 174 -15.15 2.99 -17.82
CA ARG A 174 -14.04 3.82 -18.30
C ARG A 174 -13.20 4.41 -17.15
N PRO A 175 -13.80 5.00 -16.09
CA PRO A 175 -13.05 5.43 -14.91
C PRO A 175 -12.25 4.31 -14.26
N ALA A 176 -12.84 3.12 -14.06
CA ALA A 176 -12.16 1.97 -13.47
C ALA A 176 -11.02 1.47 -14.35
N ALA A 177 -11.24 1.33 -15.67
CA ALA A 177 -10.19 0.91 -16.59
C ALA A 177 -9.00 1.87 -16.61
N ASN A 178 -9.25 3.20 -16.55
CA ASN A 178 -8.21 4.21 -16.48
C ASN A 178 -7.44 4.14 -15.16
N LEU A 179 -8.14 3.92 -14.04
CA LEU A 179 -7.51 3.74 -12.73
C LEU A 179 -6.59 2.53 -12.73
N ILE A 180 -7.06 1.38 -13.22
CA ILE A 180 -6.26 0.13 -13.29
C ILE A 180 -5.03 0.33 -14.21
N ALA A 181 -5.21 1.01 -15.34
CA ALA A 181 -4.10 1.31 -16.24
C ALA A 181 -3.08 2.27 -15.61
N GLY A 182 -3.55 3.28 -14.85
CA GLY A 182 -2.69 4.18 -14.08
C GLY A 182 -1.88 3.44 -13.01
N LEU A 183 -2.49 2.49 -12.29
CA LEU A 183 -1.81 1.65 -11.32
C LEU A 183 -0.71 0.80 -11.96
N TYR A 184 -1.01 0.16 -13.12
CA TYR A 184 0.00 -0.59 -13.86
C TYR A 184 1.14 0.32 -14.31
N LYS A 185 0.83 1.53 -14.78
CA LYS A 185 1.85 2.49 -15.22
C LYS A 185 2.78 2.91 -14.08
N VAL A 186 2.25 3.14 -12.87
CA VAL A 186 3.09 3.37 -11.67
C VAL A 186 3.96 2.16 -11.39
N PHE A 187 3.39 0.95 -11.44
CA PHE A 187 4.14 -0.28 -11.20
C PHE A 187 5.33 -0.41 -12.16
N ASP A 188 5.10 -0.22 -13.44
CA ASP A 188 6.09 -0.39 -14.51
C ASP A 188 7.14 0.72 -14.52
N GLU A 189 6.71 1.99 -14.52
CA GLU A 189 7.61 3.14 -14.65
C GLU A 189 8.39 3.48 -13.35
N CYS A 190 7.91 3.02 -12.19
CA CYS A 190 8.55 3.26 -10.90
C CYS A 190 9.27 2.02 -10.36
N ASP A 191 9.39 0.95 -11.13
CA ASP A 191 9.98 -0.32 -10.71
C ASP A 191 9.41 -0.84 -9.39
N CYS A 192 8.09 -0.90 -9.30
CA CYS A 192 7.45 -1.45 -8.12
C CYS A 192 7.58 -2.98 -8.07
N SER A 193 7.80 -3.52 -6.89
CA SER A 193 7.61 -4.95 -6.59
C SER A 193 6.16 -5.28 -6.22
N LEU A 194 5.41 -4.26 -5.74
CA LEU A 194 3.98 -4.31 -5.43
C LEU A 194 3.37 -2.94 -5.69
N ALA A 195 2.23 -2.90 -6.38
CA ALA A 195 1.34 -1.75 -6.39
C ALA A 195 -0.08 -2.24 -6.10
N GLU A 196 -0.69 -1.76 -5.02
CA GLU A 196 -1.97 -2.24 -4.51
C GLU A 196 -2.89 -1.09 -4.16
N ILE A 197 -4.16 -1.23 -4.50
CA ILE A 197 -5.25 -0.37 -4.06
C ILE A 197 -6.27 -1.27 -3.34
N ASN A 198 -6.40 -1.10 -2.02
CA ASN A 198 -7.28 -1.91 -1.19
C ASN A 198 -7.86 -1.10 0.00
N PRO A 199 -9.09 -0.55 -0.14
CA PRO A 199 -9.99 -0.77 -1.25
C PRO A 199 -9.84 0.22 -2.42
N LEU A 200 -10.08 -0.29 -3.64
CA LEU A 200 -10.60 0.51 -4.73
C LEU A 200 -12.08 0.74 -4.45
N THR A 201 -12.53 1.97 -4.39
CA THR A 201 -13.91 2.28 -4.01
C THR A 201 -14.72 2.86 -5.15
N VAL A 202 -15.98 2.42 -5.22
CA VAL A 202 -17.04 3.15 -5.92
C VAL A 202 -17.82 3.93 -4.89
N THR A 203 -17.96 5.22 -5.09
CA THR A 203 -18.72 6.10 -4.20
C THR A 203 -20.17 6.18 -4.63
N ARG A 204 -21.07 6.58 -3.71
CA ARG A 204 -22.50 6.74 -4.00
C ARG A 204 -22.79 7.81 -5.07
N ASP A 205 -21.88 8.77 -5.24
CA ASP A 205 -21.93 9.79 -6.31
C ASP A 205 -21.27 9.33 -7.63
N GLY A 206 -20.88 8.04 -7.73
CA GLY A 206 -20.38 7.41 -8.96
C GLY A 206 -18.91 7.66 -9.27
N ARG A 207 -18.12 8.15 -8.32
CA ARG A 207 -16.65 8.24 -8.49
C ARG A 207 -16.00 6.88 -8.26
N VAL A 208 -14.88 6.63 -8.96
CA VAL A 208 -14.00 5.47 -8.73
C VAL A 208 -12.68 6.01 -8.20
N LEU A 209 -12.29 5.62 -6.97
CA LEU A 209 -11.17 6.20 -6.23
C LEU A 209 -10.28 5.10 -5.60
N ALA A 210 -9.00 5.40 -5.43
CA ALA A 210 -8.09 4.64 -4.57
C ALA A 210 -8.22 5.15 -3.12
N ALA A 211 -9.05 4.49 -2.30
CA ALA A 211 -9.29 4.91 -0.91
C ALA A 211 -8.14 4.57 0.04
N ASP A 212 -7.41 3.49 -0.24
CA ASP A 212 -6.12 3.17 0.38
C ASP A 212 -5.17 2.62 -0.70
N ALA A 213 -3.88 2.86 -0.53
CA ALA A 213 -2.86 2.47 -1.49
C ALA A 213 -1.57 2.03 -0.81
N LYS A 214 -0.94 1.01 -1.38
CA LYS A 214 0.34 0.48 -0.92
C LYS A 214 1.25 0.29 -2.12
N LEU A 215 2.43 0.91 -2.07
CA LEU A 215 3.47 0.76 -3.06
C LEU A 215 4.74 0.25 -2.39
N ASN A 216 5.36 -0.74 -3.00
CA ASN A 216 6.70 -1.19 -2.66
C ASN A 216 7.55 -1.09 -3.91
N PHE A 217 8.69 -0.44 -3.82
CA PHE A 217 9.65 -0.33 -4.91
C PHE A 217 10.71 -1.43 -4.83
N ASP A 218 11.27 -1.82 -5.97
CA ASP A 218 12.42 -2.68 -6.01
C ASP A 218 13.67 -1.91 -5.54
N ASP A 219 14.28 -2.34 -4.45
CA ASP A 219 15.49 -1.71 -3.91
C ASP A 219 16.64 -1.72 -4.91
N ASN A 220 16.70 -2.73 -5.78
CA ASN A 220 17.73 -2.84 -6.81
C ASN A 220 17.56 -1.81 -7.94
N ALA A 221 16.39 -1.18 -8.06
CA ALA A 221 16.10 -0.17 -9.07
C ALA A 221 16.22 1.28 -8.55
N LEU A 222 16.32 1.50 -7.24
CA LEU A 222 16.32 2.84 -6.63
C LEU A 222 17.47 3.74 -7.13
N TYR A 223 18.58 3.17 -7.59
CA TYR A 223 19.69 3.96 -8.15
C TYR A 223 19.28 4.81 -9.35
N ARG A 224 18.25 4.42 -10.08
CA ARG A 224 17.69 5.17 -11.23
C ARG A 224 16.47 6.03 -10.87
N HIS A 225 15.94 5.93 -9.64
CA HIS A 225 14.81 6.68 -9.12
C HIS A 225 15.20 7.46 -7.86
N LYS A 226 16.04 8.48 -8.03
CA LYS A 226 16.55 9.28 -6.89
C LYS A 226 15.44 9.98 -6.12
N ASP A 227 14.42 10.48 -6.82
CA ASP A 227 13.24 11.12 -6.24
C ASP A 227 12.40 10.16 -5.41
N LEU A 228 12.29 8.90 -5.82
CA LEU A 228 11.61 7.86 -5.03
C LEU A 228 12.45 7.43 -3.82
N ALA A 229 13.76 7.37 -3.97
CA ALA A 229 14.66 7.03 -2.87
C ALA A 229 14.56 8.04 -1.70
N GLU A 230 14.26 9.32 -1.98
CA GLU A 230 14.03 10.36 -0.98
C GLU A 230 12.74 10.15 -0.14
N LEU A 231 11.83 9.31 -0.62
CA LEU A 231 10.59 8.96 0.10
C LEU A 231 10.83 7.95 1.24
N ARG A 232 12.03 7.40 1.34
CA ARG A 232 12.38 6.38 2.35
C ARG A 232 12.24 6.94 3.76
N ASP A 233 11.57 6.21 4.63
CA ASP A 233 11.45 6.51 6.05
C ASP A 233 12.21 5.45 6.86
N LEU A 234 13.44 5.79 7.30
CA LEU A 234 14.30 4.88 8.05
C LEU A 234 13.74 4.51 9.43
N ASP A 235 12.89 5.36 10.01
CA ASP A 235 12.25 5.10 11.30
C ASP A 235 11.20 3.98 11.22
N GLU A 236 10.73 3.66 10.02
CA GLU A 236 9.80 2.56 9.76
C GLU A 236 10.49 1.22 9.46
N GLU A 237 11.80 1.23 9.24
CA GLU A 237 12.59 0.04 8.94
C GLU A 237 13.11 -0.64 10.22
N ASP A 238 13.65 -1.84 10.10
CA ASP A 238 14.34 -2.50 11.21
C ASP A 238 15.69 -1.80 11.46
N PRO A 239 15.98 -1.33 12.69
CA PRO A 239 17.22 -0.63 12.98
C PRO A 239 18.48 -1.43 12.68
N LEU A 240 18.44 -2.76 12.77
CA LEU A 240 19.58 -3.61 12.46
C LEU A 240 19.79 -3.74 10.95
N GLU A 241 18.72 -3.74 10.16
CA GLU A 241 18.80 -3.71 8.69
C GLU A 241 19.40 -2.37 8.22
N VAL A 242 18.96 -1.27 8.82
CA VAL A 242 19.51 0.08 8.54
C VAL A 242 21.01 0.12 8.90
N GLN A 243 21.39 -0.34 10.10
CA GLN A 243 22.78 -0.36 10.56
C GLN A 243 23.66 -1.24 9.67
N ALA A 244 23.15 -2.39 9.24
CA ALA A 244 23.87 -3.29 8.33
C ALA A 244 24.16 -2.62 7.00
N GLN A 245 23.16 -1.95 6.44
CA GLN A 245 23.28 -1.22 5.18
C GLN A 245 24.30 -0.06 5.28
N GLU A 246 24.26 0.73 6.35
CA GLU A 246 25.22 1.81 6.62
C GLU A 246 26.64 1.28 6.80
N SER A 247 26.80 0.09 7.35
CA SER A 247 28.09 -0.57 7.54
C SER A 247 28.63 -1.23 6.26
N GLY A 248 27.89 -1.16 5.14
CA GLY A 248 28.27 -1.82 3.89
C GLY A 248 28.14 -3.34 3.91
N VAL A 249 27.54 -3.92 4.95
CA VAL A 249 27.10 -5.31 4.96
C VAL A 249 25.89 -5.40 4.03
N GLY A 250 25.97 -6.22 3.03
CA GLY A 250 24.93 -6.34 2.00
C GLY A 250 23.51 -6.60 2.59
N ASN A 251 22.76 -7.53 2.05
CA ASN A 251 21.45 -7.82 2.59
C ASN A 251 21.52 -8.45 3.99
N TYR A 252 20.93 -7.80 4.97
CA TYR A 252 20.71 -8.32 6.31
C TYR A 252 19.23 -8.61 6.50
N VAL A 253 18.89 -9.76 7.04
CA VAL A 253 17.52 -10.14 7.37
C VAL A 253 17.50 -10.64 8.81
N LYS A 254 16.73 -9.97 9.66
CA LYS A 254 16.48 -10.41 11.03
C LYS A 254 15.40 -11.49 11.04
N LEU A 255 15.73 -12.63 11.61
CA LEU A 255 14.80 -13.74 11.85
C LEU A 255 14.69 -14.00 13.35
N ASP A 256 13.62 -14.68 13.74
CA ASP A 256 13.48 -15.17 15.12
C ASP A 256 14.39 -16.38 15.34
N GLY A 257 15.35 -16.24 16.23
CA GLY A 257 16.30 -17.32 16.55
C GLY A 257 17.58 -16.81 17.22
N ASN A 258 18.47 -17.74 17.56
CA ASN A 258 19.72 -17.49 18.25
C ASN A 258 20.98 -17.88 17.44
N ILE A 259 20.80 -18.23 16.16
CA ILE A 259 21.91 -18.60 15.25
C ILE A 259 22.06 -17.49 14.21
N GLY A 260 23.25 -16.89 14.14
CA GLY A 260 23.62 -15.93 13.09
C GLY A 260 24.32 -16.64 11.93
N CYS A 261 23.92 -16.34 10.70
CA CYS A 261 24.53 -16.86 9.48
C CYS A 261 25.16 -15.72 8.67
N LEU A 262 26.42 -15.84 8.31
CA LEU A 262 27.10 -14.95 7.36
C LEU A 262 27.50 -15.74 6.13
N VAL A 263 26.95 -15.41 4.99
CA VAL A 263 27.12 -16.17 3.73
C VAL A 263 27.34 -15.24 2.54
N ASN A 264 27.92 -15.76 1.47
CA ASN A 264 28.25 -14.97 0.28
C ASN A 264 27.06 -14.70 -0.65
N GLY A 265 25.91 -15.35 -0.44
CA GLY A 265 24.76 -15.18 -1.30
C GLY A 265 23.50 -15.87 -0.79
N ALA A 266 22.34 -15.42 -1.30
CA ALA A 266 21.02 -15.84 -0.85
C ALA A 266 20.79 -17.36 -0.97
N GLY A 267 21.28 -18.01 -2.03
CA GLY A 267 21.14 -19.46 -2.21
C GLY A 267 21.82 -20.26 -1.10
N LEU A 268 23.05 -19.86 -0.70
CA LEU A 268 23.75 -20.48 0.41
C LEU A 268 23.07 -20.18 1.74
N ALA A 269 22.53 -18.95 1.93
CA ALA A 269 21.76 -18.60 3.12
C ALA A 269 20.54 -19.51 3.29
N MET A 270 19.75 -19.68 2.22
CA MET A 270 18.56 -20.53 2.25
C MET A 270 18.91 -22.00 2.53
N ALA A 271 19.93 -22.54 1.86
CA ALA A 271 20.39 -23.92 2.10
C ALA A 271 20.90 -24.11 3.53
N THR A 272 21.58 -23.11 4.10
CA THR A 272 22.06 -23.14 5.49
C THR A 272 20.88 -23.12 6.47
N MET A 273 19.88 -22.28 6.24
CA MET A 273 18.66 -22.23 7.07
C MET A 273 17.88 -23.55 7.00
N ASP A 274 17.73 -24.13 5.80
CA ASP A 274 17.10 -25.44 5.63
C ASP A 274 17.84 -26.52 6.42
N ALA A 275 19.17 -26.54 6.35
CA ALA A 275 20.00 -27.50 7.10
C ALA A 275 19.85 -27.33 8.63
N ILE A 276 19.80 -26.09 9.12
CA ILE A 276 19.57 -25.79 10.55
C ILE A 276 18.18 -26.29 10.95
N MET A 277 17.16 -25.98 10.19
CA MET A 277 15.78 -26.39 10.49
C MET A 277 15.61 -27.92 10.48
N LEU A 278 16.27 -28.62 9.56
CA LEU A 278 16.25 -30.09 9.48
C LEU A 278 17.02 -30.76 10.62
N ALA A 279 17.98 -30.06 11.21
CA ALA A 279 18.75 -30.56 12.33
C ALA A 279 18.08 -30.37 13.71
N GLY A 280 16.95 -29.64 13.78
CA GLY A 280 16.19 -29.34 15.02
C GLY A 280 16.60 -28.01 15.57
#